data_549de79250c53a7ab126a28752258a25
#
_entry.id   549de79250c53a7ab126a28752258a25
#
_cell.length_a   1.000
_cell.length_b   1.000
_cell.length_c   1.000
_cell.angle_alpha   90.00
_cell.angle_beta   90.00
_cell.angle_gamma   90.00
#
_symmetry.space_group_name_H-M   'P 1'
#
loop_
_entity.id
_entity.type
_entity.pdbx_description
1 polymer ?
#
loop_
_entity_poly.entity_id
_entity_poly.type
_entity_poly.pdbx_seq_one_letter_code
_entity_poly.pdbx_strand_id
1 'polypeptide(L)'
;MNQSPKLNSFRSGPDEDGRFGIFGGRFVAETLMPLILDLQDEWSKAKNDPAFKAELEKLGAHYIGRPSPLYFAERLTAELGGAKIYFKREELNHTGSHKINNCIGQILLAKRMGKTRIIAETGAGQHGVASATVAARFGLPCVVYMGATDVERQAPNVFRMKLLGAEVKPVTAGNGTLKDAMNEALRDWVTNVESTYYLIGTAAGPHPYPEMVRDFQAVIGEEAKQQILEAEGRLPDLVIAAVGGGSNAIGIFHPFLDDESVRIVGVEAGGKGLDGDEHCASITAGSPGVLHGNRTYLLQDGDGQIKEGHSISAGLDYPGIGPEHAWLNDIGRVEYVPIMDHEALEAFQTLTRLEGIIPALEPSHAIAEVIKRAPKMGKDEIILMNLSGRGDKDIFTVGKILGMGQ
;
A
#
# COMPACT_ATOMS: atom_id res chain seq x y z
N MET A 1 27.43 -1.83 27.13
CA MET A 1 26.70 -3.10 27.29
C MET A 1 26.54 -3.68 25.89
N ASN A 2 27.29 -4.73 25.57
CA ASN A 2 27.17 -5.44 24.29
C ASN A 2 25.81 -6.13 24.26
N GLN A 3 24.88 -5.57 23.53
CA GLN A 3 23.68 -6.34 23.15
C GLN A 3 24.14 -7.36 22.12
N SER A 4 24.08 -8.64 22.48
CA SER A 4 24.21 -9.74 21.53
C SER A 4 23.22 -9.51 20.37
N PRO A 5 23.63 -9.73 19.09
CA PRO A 5 22.71 -9.58 17.99
C PRO A 5 21.47 -10.46 18.25
N LYS A 6 20.28 -9.89 18.19
CA LYS A 6 19.03 -10.65 18.22
C LYS A 6 19.04 -11.60 17.02
N LEU A 7 19.30 -12.86 17.30
CA LEU A 7 19.30 -13.97 16.35
C LEU A 7 17.88 -14.19 15.84
N ASN A 8 17.12 -13.60 15.17
CA ASN A 8 15.78 -13.71 14.58
C ASN A 8 14.93 -12.44 14.73
N SER A 9 15.38 -11.34 14.19
CA SER A 9 14.52 -10.18 13.98
C SER A 9 13.58 -10.45 12.79
N PHE A 10 12.28 -10.22 12.96
CA PHE A 10 11.31 -10.19 11.85
C PHE A 10 11.57 -9.06 10.84
N ARG A 11 12.50 -8.15 11.14
CA ARG A 11 12.91 -7.03 10.30
C ARG A 11 14.19 -7.29 9.52
N SER A 12 14.75 -8.48 9.59
CA SER A 12 16.07 -8.81 8.99
C SER A 12 16.03 -9.15 7.49
N GLY A 13 14.86 -9.32 6.89
CA GLY A 13 14.74 -9.66 5.48
C GLY A 13 14.79 -8.44 4.54
N PRO A 14 14.93 -8.62 3.22
CA PRO A 14 15.13 -9.91 2.55
C PRO A 14 16.59 -10.39 2.60
N ASP A 15 16.83 -11.63 2.13
CA ASP A 15 18.18 -12.13 1.90
C ASP A 15 18.85 -11.50 0.66
N GLU A 16 20.09 -11.90 0.33
CA GLU A 16 20.86 -11.37 -0.80
C GLU A 16 20.19 -11.64 -2.17
N ASP A 17 19.37 -12.69 -2.28
CA ASP A 17 18.57 -12.99 -3.45
C ASP A 17 17.24 -12.22 -3.51
N GLY A 18 16.97 -11.39 -2.52
CA GLY A 18 15.73 -10.62 -2.40
C GLY A 18 14.53 -11.45 -1.92
N ARG A 19 14.77 -12.47 -1.08
CA ARG A 19 13.73 -13.38 -0.62
C ARG A 19 13.43 -13.19 0.85
N PHE A 20 12.15 -13.34 1.17
CA PHE A 20 11.58 -13.52 2.50
C PHE A 20 11.13 -14.99 2.61
N GLY A 21 11.99 -15.87 3.14
CA GLY A 21 11.77 -17.31 3.08
C GLY A 21 11.70 -17.82 1.62
N ILE A 22 10.54 -18.37 1.21
CA ILE A 22 10.32 -18.82 -0.17
C ILE A 22 9.75 -17.73 -1.10
N PHE A 23 9.38 -16.56 -0.57
CA PHE A 23 8.72 -15.47 -1.31
C PHE A 23 9.71 -14.40 -1.75
N GLY A 24 9.34 -13.56 -2.72
CA GLY A 24 10.21 -12.51 -3.29
C GLY A 24 11.00 -13.00 -4.50
N GLY A 25 12.24 -12.57 -4.60
CA GLY A 25 13.14 -12.89 -5.71
C GLY A 25 12.98 -11.95 -6.92
N ARG A 26 13.58 -12.34 -8.06
CA ARG A 26 13.61 -11.57 -9.32
C ARG A 26 13.16 -12.44 -10.49
N PHE A 27 11.84 -12.52 -10.72
CA PHE A 27 11.25 -13.30 -11.81
C PHE A 27 10.90 -12.35 -12.98
N VAL A 28 11.93 -11.83 -13.62
CA VAL A 28 11.81 -10.86 -14.72
C VAL A 28 12.44 -11.38 -15.99
N ALA A 29 12.10 -10.76 -17.13
CA ALA A 29 12.78 -11.02 -18.40
C ALA A 29 14.28 -10.70 -18.30
N GLU A 30 15.13 -11.48 -18.97
CA GLU A 30 16.60 -11.29 -18.95
C GLU A 30 17.02 -9.87 -19.31
N THR A 31 16.29 -9.22 -20.21
CA THR A 31 16.52 -7.85 -20.65
C THR A 31 16.31 -6.80 -19.55
N LEU A 32 15.53 -7.10 -18.52
CA LEU A 32 15.35 -6.23 -17.35
C LEU A 32 16.38 -6.47 -16.24
N MET A 33 17.05 -7.61 -16.21
CA MET A 33 17.91 -7.99 -15.11
C MET A 33 19.06 -6.98 -14.86
N PRO A 34 19.78 -6.45 -15.88
CA PRO A 34 20.81 -5.44 -15.64
C PRO A 34 20.27 -4.21 -14.91
N LEU A 35 19.11 -3.69 -15.34
CA LEU A 35 18.51 -2.51 -14.71
C LEU A 35 18.04 -2.79 -13.28
N ILE A 36 17.51 -3.99 -13.00
CA ILE A 36 17.11 -4.41 -11.66
C ILE A 36 18.34 -4.45 -10.73
N LEU A 37 19.46 -4.95 -11.20
CA LEU A 37 20.71 -4.96 -10.44
C LEU A 37 21.27 -3.55 -10.24
N ASP A 38 21.24 -2.70 -11.25
CA ASP A 38 21.61 -1.28 -11.13
C ASP A 38 20.75 -0.54 -10.11
N LEU A 39 19.42 -0.81 -10.11
CA LEU A 39 18.51 -0.25 -9.12
C LEU A 39 18.83 -0.74 -7.70
N GLN A 40 19.14 -2.01 -7.54
CA GLN A 40 19.54 -2.58 -6.25
C GLN A 40 20.83 -1.93 -5.73
N ASP A 41 21.82 -1.75 -6.59
CA ASP A 41 23.09 -1.12 -6.25
C ASP A 41 22.88 0.35 -5.87
N GLU A 42 22.08 1.08 -6.64
CA GLU A 42 21.77 2.49 -6.31
C GLU A 42 20.96 2.61 -5.02
N TRP A 43 19.99 1.73 -4.79
CA TRP A 43 19.23 1.68 -3.55
C TRP A 43 20.15 1.38 -2.35
N SER A 44 21.05 0.41 -2.48
CA SER A 44 21.99 0.04 -1.43
C SER A 44 22.93 1.21 -1.04
N LYS A 45 23.30 2.04 -2.01
CA LYS A 45 24.05 3.29 -1.76
C LYS A 45 23.16 4.36 -1.12
N ALA A 46 22.00 4.61 -1.72
CA ALA A 46 21.08 5.69 -1.33
C ALA A 46 20.57 5.53 0.11
N LYS A 47 20.17 4.32 0.51
CA LYS A 47 19.65 4.05 1.86
C LYS A 47 20.68 4.33 2.98
N ASN A 48 21.97 4.39 2.65
CA ASN A 48 23.03 4.69 3.59
C ASN A 48 23.62 6.10 3.42
N ASP A 49 23.21 6.86 2.39
CA ASP A 49 23.71 8.19 2.09
C ASP A 49 23.00 9.27 2.94
N PRO A 50 23.72 9.99 3.82
CA PRO A 50 23.14 11.06 4.63
C PRO A 50 22.51 12.18 3.79
N ALA A 51 23.05 12.48 2.60
CA ALA A 51 22.50 13.53 1.74
C ALA A 51 21.15 13.11 1.14
N PHE A 52 20.99 11.83 0.76
CA PHE A 52 19.72 11.29 0.29
C PHE A 52 18.65 11.33 1.41
N LYS A 53 19.03 10.90 2.61
CA LYS A 53 18.13 10.92 3.78
C LYS A 53 17.68 12.34 4.11
N ALA A 54 18.61 13.30 4.15
CA ALA A 54 18.29 14.70 4.43
C ALA A 54 17.36 15.31 3.37
N GLU A 55 17.53 14.97 2.08
CA GLU A 55 16.63 15.43 1.02
C GLU A 55 15.24 14.79 1.17
N LEU A 56 15.18 13.49 1.48
CA LEU A 56 13.92 12.77 1.73
C LEU A 56 13.18 13.37 2.93
N GLU A 57 13.84 13.60 4.05
CA GLU A 57 13.29 14.22 5.26
C GLU A 57 12.78 15.65 4.98
N LYS A 58 13.58 16.46 4.26
CA LYS A 58 13.16 17.81 3.85
C LYS A 58 11.89 17.81 3.01
N LEU A 59 11.79 16.91 2.02
CA LEU A 59 10.59 16.76 1.20
C LEU A 59 9.43 16.19 2.01
N GLY A 60 9.71 15.26 2.92
CA GLY A 60 8.73 14.77 3.90
C GLY A 60 8.08 15.92 4.66
N ALA A 61 8.88 16.75 5.32
CA ALA A 61 8.40 17.84 6.16
C ALA A 61 7.71 18.98 5.36
N HIS A 62 8.33 19.42 4.25
CA HIS A 62 7.89 20.64 3.59
C HIS A 62 7.04 20.45 2.33
N TYR A 63 6.94 19.21 1.82
CA TYR A 63 6.16 18.91 0.62
C TYR A 63 5.05 17.88 0.87
N ILE A 64 5.34 16.82 1.62
CA ILE A 64 4.33 15.83 1.98
C ILE A 64 3.46 16.33 3.13
N GLY A 65 4.03 17.04 4.11
CA GLY A 65 3.37 17.51 5.33
C GLY A 65 3.54 16.56 6.52
N ARG A 66 4.68 15.86 6.57
CA ARG A 66 5.00 14.95 7.68
C ARG A 66 5.58 15.70 8.91
N PRO A 67 5.42 15.16 10.14
CA PRO A 67 4.73 13.91 10.45
C PRO A 67 3.22 13.99 10.25
N SER A 68 2.59 12.92 9.71
CA SER A 68 1.13 12.86 9.69
C SER A 68 0.58 12.70 11.11
N PRO A 69 -0.59 13.29 11.42
CA PRO A 69 -1.13 13.24 12.79
C PRO A 69 -1.51 11.83 13.25
N LEU A 70 -1.36 11.57 14.54
CA LEU A 70 -2.07 10.52 15.25
C LEU A 70 -3.36 11.11 15.83
N TYR A 71 -4.50 10.50 15.56
CA TYR A 71 -5.82 11.01 15.94
C TYR A 71 -6.55 10.00 16.81
N PHE A 72 -6.98 10.42 18.01
CA PHE A 72 -7.84 9.63 18.87
C PHE A 72 -9.29 9.76 18.40
N ALA A 73 -9.91 8.66 17.99
CA ALA A 73 -11.28 8.61 17.49
C ALA A 73 -12.27 8.54 18.68
N GLU A 74 -12.53 9.67 19.31
CA GLU A 74 -13.27 9.75 20.56
C GLU A 74 -14.70 9.22 20.45
N ARG A 75 -15.43 9.63 19.41
CA ARG A 75 -16.83 9.25 19.24
C ARG A 75 -16.96 7.79 18.80
N LEU A 76 -16.07 7.32 17.94
CA LEU A 76 -16.05 5.92 17.53
C LEU A 76 -15.68 5.01 18.70
N THR A 77 -14.70 5.40 19.53
CA THR A 77 -14.33 4.70 20.77
C THR A 77 -15.50 4.62 21.73
N ALA A 78 -16.20 5.74 21.96
CA ALA A 78 -17.35 5.79 22.85
C ALA A 78 -18.53 4.94 22.35
N GLU A 79 -18.79 4.98 21.05
CA GLU A 79 -19.87 4.21 20.41
C GLU A 79 -19.64 2.70 20.51
N LEU A 80 -18.41 2.24 20.28
CA LEU A 80 -18.06 0.82 20.34
C LEU A 80 -17.85 0.28 21.74
N GLY A 81 -17.45 1.12 22.69
CA GLY A 81 -17.41 0.84 24.12
C GLY A 81 -16.30 -0.11 24.59
N GLY A 82 -15.34 -0.45 23.75
CA GLY A 82 -14.19 -1.31 24.04
C GLY A 82 -12.86 -0.55 23.99
N ALA A 83 -11.90 -1.05 23.21
CA ALA A 83 -10.57 -0.48 23.10
C ALA A 83 -10.57 0.97 22.61
N LYS A 84 -9.56 1.74 23.04
CA LYS A 84 -9.25 3.06 22.49
C LYS A 84 -8.81 2.93 21.05
N ILE A 85 -9.32 3.77 20.16
CA ILE A 85 -9.05 3.71 18.71
C ILE A 85 -8.26 4.93 18.28
N TYR A 86 -7.08 4.69 17.70
CA TYR A 86 -6.21 5.71 17.14
C TYR A 86 -6.03 5.49 15.65
N PHE A 87 -6.11 6.58 14.87
CA PHE A 87 -5.83 6.59 13.46
C PHE A 87 -4.52 7.32 13.16
N LYS A 88 -3.62 6.65 12.43
CA LYS A 88 -2.50 7.31 11.76
C LYS A 88 -3.02 7.93 10.46
N ARG A 89 -3.05 9.27 10.39
CA ARG A 89 -3.78 10.09 9.41
C ARG A 89 -3.00 10.28 8.11
N GLU A 90 -2.70 9.20 7.36
CA GLU A 90 -1.98 9.27 6.09
C GLU A 90 -2.80 9.89 4.94
N GLU A 91 -4.11 9.97 5.08
CA GLU A 91 -5.00 10.64 4.13
C GLU A 91 -4.85 12.17 4.13
N LEU A 92 -4.19 12.74 5.13
CA LEU A 92 -3.88 14.17 5.22
C LEU A 92 -2.59 14.56 4.50
N ASN A 93 -1.78 13.60 4.08
CA ASN A 93 -0.58 13.87 3.30
C ASN A 93 -0.92 14.55 1.97
N HIS A 94 0.05 15.29 1.43
CA HIS A 94 -0.06 15.83 0.07
C HIS A 94 -0.44 14.70 -0.91
N THR A 95 -1.37 14.94 -1.82
CA THR A 95 -2.07 14.02 -2.71
C THR A 95 -3.23 13.23 -2.09
N GLY A 96 -3.33 13.14 -0.76
CA GLY A 96 -4.47 12.54 -0.05
C GLY A 96 -4.31 11.06 0.28
N SER A 97 -3.09 10.54 0.34
CA SER A 97 -2.79 9.16 0.75
C SER A 97 -1.32 8.94 1.09
N HIS A 98 -1.00 7.77 1.65
CA HIS A 98 0.36 7.29 1.93
C HIS A 98 1.25 7.16 0.68
N LYS A 99 0.68 7.11 -0.54
CA LYS A 99 1.42 6.83 -1.78
C LYS A 99 2.56 7.81 -2.06
N ILE A 100 2.41 9.05 -1.65
CA ILE A 100 3.40 10.11 -1.87
C ILE A 100 4.74 9.82 -1.18
N ASN A 101 4.75 9.11 -0.03
CA ASN A 101 5.97 8.75 0.69
C ASN A 101 6.92 7.94 -0.20
N ASN A 102 6.38 6.88 -0.79
CA ASN A 102 7.11 6.01 -1.70
C ASN A 102 7.50 6.74 -3.01
N CYS A 103 6.59 7.53 -3.59
CA CYS A 103 6.84 8.24 -4.84
C CYS A 103 7.99 9.24 -4.72
N ILE A 104 8.12 9.94 -3.59
CA ILE A 104 9.25 10.86 -3.33
C ILE A 104 10.57 10.09 -3.27
N GLY A 105 10.62 8.96 -2.56
CA GLY A 105 11.84 8.15 -2.50
C GLY A 105 12.26 7.64 -3.87
N GLN A 106 11.33 7.08 -4.63
CA GLN A 106 11.62 6.53 -5.95
C GLN A 106 11.99 7.60 -6.99
N ILE A 107 11.39 8.79 -6.98
CA ILE A 107 11.76 9.85 -7.92
C ILE A 107 13.18 10.36 -7.67
N LEU A 108 13.62 10.40 -6.41
CA LEU A 108 15.00 10.75 -6.07
C LEU A 108 15.99 9.70 -6.59
N LEU A 109 15.65 8.41 -6.50
CA LEU A 109 16.44 7.33 -7.08
C LEU A 109 16.47 7.43 -8.62
N ALA A 110 15.33 7.65 -9.26
CA ALA A 110 15.26 7.82 -10.72
C ALA A 110 16.20 8.94 -11.21
N LYS A 111 16.24 10.06 -10.50
CA LYS A 111 17.18 11.16 -10.78
C LYS A 111 18.63 10.76 -10.62
N ARG A 112 18.99 10.05 -9.55
CA ARG A 112 20.34 9.55 -9.32
C ARG A 112 20.81 8.60 -10.40
N MET A 113 19.89 7.76 -10.90
CA MET A 113 20.13 6.84 -12.02
C MET A 113 20.12 7.53 -13.39
N GLY A 114 19.95 8.86 -13.45
CA GLY A 114 19.93 9.62 -14.70
C GLY A 114 18.72 9.32 -15.60
N LYS A 115 17.63 8.77 -15.05
CA LYS A 115 16.42 8.47 -15.82
C LYS A 115 15.69 9.75 -16.19
N THR A 116 15.18 9.79 -17.42
CA THR A 116 14.58 10.98 -18.02
C THR A 116 13.08 10.86 -18.25
N ARG A 117 12.49 9.71 -17.93
CA ARG A 117 11.06 9.42 -18.08
C ARG A 117 10.58 8.55 -16.94
N ILE A 118 9.36 8.81 -16.47
CA ILE A 118 8.69 8.03 -15.44
C ILE A 118 7.50 7.31 -16.05
N ILE A 119 7.34 6.04 -15.70
CA ILE A 119 6.08 5.31 -15.90
C ILE A 119 5.56 4.81 -14.56
N ALA A 120 4.25 4.68 -14.44
CA ALA A 120 3.58 4.11 -13.28
C ALA A 120 2.33 3.36 -13.69
N GLU A 121 1.89 2.43 -12.86
CA GLU A 121 0.56 1.81 -12.91
C GLU A 121 -0.35 2.44 -11.87
N THR A 122 -1.67 2.31 -12.05
CA THR A 122 -2.62 2.69 -10.99
C THR A 122 -3.97 1.98 -11.17
N GLY A 123 -4.63 1.62 -10.05
CA GLY A 123 -6.02 1.18 -10.00
C GLY A 123 -6.92 2.33 -9.51
N ALA A 124 -6.98 2.57 -8.21
CA ALA A 124 -7.75 3.67 -7.60
C ALA A 124 -7.31 5.09 -8.02
N GLY A 125 -6.21 5.22 -8.77
CA GLY A 125 -5.68 6.50 -9.24
C GLY A 125 -4.80 7.23 -8.23
N GLN A 126 -4.76 6.85 -6.95
CA GLN A 126 -3.95 7.54 -5.94
C GLN A 126 -2.45 7.42 -6.19
N HIS A 127 -1.97 6.26 -6.62
CA HIS A 127 -0.58 6.09 -7.00
C HIS A 127 -0.24 6.89 -8.26
N GLY A 128 -1.12 6.86 -9.26
CA GLY A 128 -0.97 7.66 -10.49
C GLY A 128 -0.89 9.15 -10.20
N VAL A 129 -1.76 9.67 -9.33
CA VAL A 129 -1.71 11.09 -8.89
C VAL A 129 -0.41 11.39 -8.17
N ALA A 130 0.04 10.52 -7.24
CA ALA A 130 1.30 10.74 -6.53
C ALA A 130 2.50 10.71 -7.49
N SER A 131 2.53 9.78 -8.45
CA SER A 131 3.56 9.67 -9.48
C SER A 131 3.59 10.90 -10.41
N ALA A 132 2.43 11.33 -10.90
CA ALA A 132 2.29 12.54 -11.70
C ALA A 132 2.74 13.79 -10.92
N THR A 133 2.41 13.86 -9.63
CA THR A 133 2.78 14.96 -8.73
C THR A 133 4.29 15.08 -8.58
N VAL A 134 4.98 13.97 -8.28
CA VAL A 134 6.45 14.01 -8.14
C VAL A 134 7.14 14.22 -9.48
N ALA A 135 6.62 13.64 -10.58
CA ALA A 135 7.16 13.87 -11.91
C ALA A 135 7.05 15.34 -12.32
N ALA A 136 5.90 15.98 -12.12
CA ALA A 136 5.71 17.42 -12.34
C ALA A 136 6.66 18.27 -11.49
N ARG A 137 6.80 17.94 -10.17
CA ARG A 137 7.70 18.63 -9.24
C ARG A 137 9.16 18.57 -9.68
N PHE A 138 9.58 17.47 -10.30
CA PHE A 138 10.97 17.24 -10.74
C PHE A 138 11.20 17.49 -12.23
N GLY A 139 10.17 17.92 -12.98
CA GLY A 139 10.26 18.26 -14.41
C GLY A 139 10.49 17.06 -15.32
N LEU A 140 9.97 15.87 -14.95
CA LEU A 140 10.09 14.63 -15.73
C LEU A 140 8.78 14.28 -16.43
N PRO A 141 8.80 13.87 -17.70
CA PRO A 141 7.64 13.29 -18.37
C PRO A 141 7.14 12.06 -17.62
N CYS A 142 5.81 11.93 -17.49
CA CYS A 142 5.17 10.83 -16.78
C CYS A 142 4.06 10.20 -17.61
N VAL A 143 4.09 8.87 -17.73
CA VAL A 143 3.00 8.07 -18.31
C VAL A 143 2.42 7.18 -17.24
N VAL A 144 1.10 7.24 -17.06
CA VAL A 144 0.38 6.41 -16.09
C VAL A 144 -0.53 5.44 -16.83
N TYR A 145 -0.27 4.14 -16.66
CA TYR A 145 -1.13 3.06 -17.14
C TYR A 145 -2.26 2.82 -16.14
N MET A 146 -3.48 2.79 -16.64
CA MET A 146 -4.68 2.60 -15.81
C MET A 146 -5.68 1.74 -16.57
N GLY A 147 -6.26 0.74 -15.91
CA GLY A 147 -7.28 -0.08 -16.52
C GLY A 147 -8.46 0.76 -16.98
N ALA A 148 -9.04 0.45 -18.15
CA ALA A 148 -10.15 1.21 -18.72
C ALA A 148 -11.36 1.27 -17.77
N THR A 149 -11.66 0.17 -17.08
CA THR A 149 -12.69 0.10 -16.03
C THR A 149 -12.40 1.06 -14.88
N ASP A 150 -11.14 1.15 -14.45
CA ASP A 150 -10.71 2.02 -13.36
C ASP A 150 -10.70 3.50 -13.78
N VAL A 151 -10.40 3.81 -15.05
CA VAL A 151 -10.47 5.17 -15.61
C VAL A 151 -11.89 5.74 -15.44
N GLU A 152 -12.92 4.93 -15.68
CA GLU A 152 -14.31 5.35 -15.50
C GLU A 152 -14.68 5.49 -14.02
N ARG A 153 -14.33 4.51 -13.19
CA ARG A 153 -14.62 4.48 -11.75
C ARG A 153 -13.96 5.65 -10.99
N GLN A 154 -12.79 6.08 -11.43
CA GLN A 154 -11.90 7.02 -10.73
C GLN A 154 -11.59 8.29 -11.54
N ALA A 155 -12.58 8.78 -12.30
CA ALA A 155 -12.47 9.97 -13.16
C ALA A 155 -11.87 11.22 -12.46
N PRO A 156 -12.14 11.52 -11.18
CA PRO A 156 -11.51 12.65 -10.49
C PRO A 156 -9.98 12.54 -10.41
N ASN A 157 -9.44 11.34 -10.17
CA ASN A 157 -8.00 11.13 -10.14
C ASN A 157 -7.39 11.18 -11.55
N VAL A 158 -8.10 10.68 -12.56
CA VAL A 158 -7.67 10.81 -13.97
C VAL A 158 -7.54 12.28 -14.36
N PHE A 159 -8.49 13.11 -13.97
CA PHE A 159 -8.45 14.54 -14.20
C PHE A 159 -7.25 15.21 -13.50
N ARG A 160 -7.00 14.86 -12.23
CA ARG A 160 -5.83 15.35 -11.47
C ARG A 160 -4.51 14.99 -12.15
N MET A 161 -4.33 13.74 -12.62
CA MET A 161 -3.13 13.31 -13.33
C MET A 161 -2.89 14.13 -14.60
N LYS A 162 -3.95 14.37 -15.39
CA LYS A 162 -3.88 15.19 -16.61
C LYS A 162 -3.53 16.64 -16.30
N LEU A 163 -4.10 17.24 -15.23
CA LEU A 163 -3.75 18.60 -14.78
C LEU A 163 -2.27 18.72 -14.37
N LEU A 164 -1.70 17.64 -13.82
CA LEU A 164 -0.28 17.56 -13.45
C LEU A 164 0.65 17.33 -14.65
N GLY A 165 0.08 17.22 -15.86
CA GLY A 165 0.84 17.05 -17.10
C GLY A 165 1.20 15.59 -17.41
N ALA A 166 0.68 14.61 -16.69
CA ALA A 166 0.89 13.20 -17.01
C ALA A 166 -0.02 12.74 -18.15
N GLU A 167 0.52 11.87 -18.99
CA GLU A 167 -0.27 11.09 -19.96
C GLU A 167 -0.91 9.92 -19.24
N VAL A 168 -2.24 9.80 -19.29
CA VAL A 168 -2.96 8.62 -18.77
C VAL A 168 -3.31 7.72 -19.95
N LYS A 169 -2.79 6.49 -19.93
CA LYS A 169 -3.05 5.46 -20.96
C LYS A 169 -4.04 4.43 -20.45
N PRO A 170 -5.29 4.44 -20.96
CA PRO A 170 -6.27 3.41 -20.64
C PRO A 170 -5.82 2.05 -21.20
N VAL A 171 -5.88 1.02 -20.36
CA VAL A 171 -5.57 -0.37 -20.74
C VAL A 171 -6.87 -1.14 -20.87
N THR A 172 -7.15 -1.62 -22.08
CA THR A 172 -8.38 -2.35 -22.43
C THR A 172 -8.18 -3.87 -22.48
N ALA A 173 -6.94 -4.35 -22.32
CA ALA A 173 -6.63 -5.77 -22.24
C ALA A 173 -7.16 -6.37 -20.91
N GLY A 174 -7.52 -7.65 -20.93
CA GLY A 174 -8.07 -8.34 -19.77
C GLY A 174 -9.37 -7.70 -19.31
N ASN A 175 -9.51 -7.50 -18.00
CA ASN A 175 -10.67 -6.83 -17.38
C ASN A 175 -10.52 -5.31 -17.29
N GLY A 176 -9.40 -4.79 -17.76
CA GLY A 176 -9.11 -3.36 -17.67
C GLY A 176 -8.97 -2.87 -16.23
N THR A 177 -8.29 -3.63 -15.38
CA THR A 177 -8.04 -3.33 -13.96
C THR A 177 -6.55 -3.14 -13.66
N LEU A 178 -6.21 -2.98 -12.39
CA LEU A 178 -4.83 -2.74 -11.93
C LEU A 178 -3.82 -3.79 -12.43
N LYS A 179 -4.18 -5.10 -12.43
CA LYS A 179 -3.31 -6.18 -12.93
C LYS A 179 -2.91 -5.93 -14.38
N ASP A 180 -3.85 -5.53 -15.22
CA ASP A 180 -3.62 -5.30 -16.65
C ASP A 180 -2.79 -4.03 -16.87
N ALA A 181 -3.03 -2.99 -16.06
CA ALA A 181 -2.20 -1.78 -16.05
C ALA A 181 -0.74 -2.08 -15.69
N MET A 182 -0.48 -2.94 -14.70
CA MET A 182 0.88 -3.40 -14.37
C MET A 182 1.53 -4.16 -15.51
N ASN A 183 0.80 -5.02 -16.22
CA ASN A 183 1.31 -5.74 -17.38
C ASN A 183 1.76 -4.79 -18.49
N GLU A 184 0.97 -3.75 -18.78
CA GLU A 184 1.34 -2.76 -19.80
C GLU A 184 2.53 -1.88 -19.37
N ALA A 185 2.57 -1.48 -18.11
CA ALA A 185 3.72 -0.74 -17.57
C ALA A 185 5.01 -1.57 -17.67
N LEU A 186 4.96 -2.87 -17.35
CA LEU A 186 6.11 -3.78 -17.52
C LEU A 186 6.53 -3.92 -18.98
N ARG A 187 5.61 -3.99 -19.94
CA ARG A 187 5.93 -4.04 -21.39
C ARG A 187 6.62 -2.76 -21.85
N ASP A 188 6.12 -1.59 -21.46
CA ASP A 188 6.77 -0.32 -21.74
C ASP A 188 8.17 -0.27 -21.13
N TRP A 189 8.30 -0.72 -19.89
CA TRP A 189 9.58 -0.71 -19.17
C TRP A 189 10.65 -1.54 -19.90
N VAL A 190 10.31 -2.77 -20.27
CA VAL A 190 11.21 -3.66 -21.05
C VAL A 190 11.66 -2.98 -22.36
N THR A 191 10.76 -2.25 -23.01
CA THR A 191 11.02 -1.60 -24.29
C THR A 191 11.92 -0.36 -24.14
N ASN A 192 11.82 0.37 -23.03
CA ASN A 192 12.45 1.68 -22.82
C ASN A 192 13.36 1.70 -21.59
N VAL A 193 14.00 0.60 -21.28
CA VAL A 193 14.72 0.34 -20.03
C VAL A 193 15.81 1.36 -19.71
N GLU A 194 16.51 1.90 -20.73
CA GLU A 194 17.64 2.82 -20.52
C GLU A 194 17.19 4.18 -19.99
N SER A 195 16.13 4.75 -20.54
CA SER A 195 15.67 6.11 -20.24
C SER A 195 14.58 6.17 -19.20
N THR A 196 13.89 5.05 -18.93
CA THR A 196 12.64 5.01 -18.17
C THR A 196 12.83 4.39 -16.78
N TYR A 197 12.30 5.04 -15.77
CA TYR A 197 12.14 4.49 -14.44
C TYR A 197 10.70 4.04 -14.23
N TYR A 198 10.51 2.78 -13.83
CA TYR A 198 9.20 2.29 -13.42
C TYR A 198 9.00 2.56 -11.94
N LEU A 199 8.12 3.50 -11.64
CA LEU A 199 7.77 3.91 -10.29
C LEU A 199 6.63 3.02 -9.79
N ILE A 200 6.97 1.94 -9.05
CA ILE A 200 5.99 0.95 -8.57
C ILE A 200 5.26 1.46 -7.34
N GLY A 201 3.93 1.31 -7.33
CA GLY A 201 3.03 1.85 -6.30
C GLY A 201 2.78 0.95 -5.10
N THR A 202 3.34 -0.26 -5.07
CA THR A 202 3.07 -1.24 -4.02
C THR A 202 4.33 -1.98 -3.58
N ALA A 203 4.26 -2.67 -2.42
CA ALA A 203 5.36 -3.46 -1.87
C ALA A 203 5.46 -4.86 -2.52
N ALA A 204 5.24 -4.94 -3.84
CA ALA A 204 5.34 -6.12 -4.69
C ALA A 204 6.27 -5.84 -5.86
N GLY A 205 6.48 -6.82 -6.72
CA GLY A 205 7.40 -6.70 -7.84
C GLY A 205 8.75 -7.38 -7.57
N PRO A 206 9.67 -7.34 -8.55
CA PRO A 206 10.98 -7.95 -8.39
C PRO A 206 11.80 -7.21 -7.33
N HIS A 207 12.63 -7.93 -6.57
CA HIS A 207 13.60 -7.28 -5.69
C HIS A 207 14.50 -6.32 -6.52
N PRO A 208 14.76 -5.06 -6.05
CA PRO A 208 14.62 -4.57 -4.68
C PRO A 208 13.28 -3.85 -4.35
N TYR A 209 12.31 -3.81 -5.24
CA TYR A 209 11.09 -3.02 -5.04
C TYR A 209 10.34 -3.32 -3.73
N PRO A 210 10.10 -4.58 -3.31
CA PRO A 210 9.39 -4.83 -2.05
C PRO A 210 10.09 -4.21 -0.85
N GLU A 211 11.41 -4.38 -0.73
CA GLU A 211 12.23 -3.80 0.33
C GLU A 211 12.23 -2.27 0.27
N MET A 212 12.50 -1.72 -0.90
CA MET A 212 12.60 -0.28 -1.13
C MET A 212 11.28 0.44 -0.81
N VAL A 213 10.15 -0.09 -1.29
CA VAL A 213 8.83 0.48 -1.01
C VAL A 213 8.49 0.38 0.48
N ARG A 214 8.77 -0.77 1.12
CA ARG A 214 8.64 -0.92 2.57
C ARG A 214 9.42 0.17 3.31
N ASP A 215 10.68 0.36 2.99
CA ASP A 215 11.55 1.29 3.69
C ASP A 215 11.08 2.74 3.54
N PHE A 216 10.62 3.14 2.34
CA PHE A 216 10.00 4.47 2.16
C PHE A 216 8.66 4.64 2.87
N GLN A 217 7.93 3.56 3.11
CA GLN A 217 6.66 3.59 3.84
C GLN A 217 6.83 3.40 5.35
N ALA A 218 7.97 2.89 5.82
CA ALA A 218 8.21 2.61 7.25
C ALA A 218 8.10 3.85 8.13
N VAL A 219 8.30 5.03 7.57
CA VAL A 219 8.07 6.33 8.24
C VAL A 219 6.66 6.43 8.87
N ILE A 220 5.66 5.75 8.30
CA ILE A 220 4.30 5.70 8.86
C ILE A 220 4.32 5.08 10.27
N GLY A 221 4.90 3.90 10.38
CA GLY A 221 4.96 3.19 11.64
C GLY A 221 5.99 3.76 12.61
N GLU A 222 7.11 4.31 12.12
CA GLU A 222 8.10 4.99 12.96
C GLU A 222 7.50 6.19 13.70
N GLU A 223 6.81 7.06 12.96
CA GLU A 223 6.09 8.20 13.55
C GLU A 223 4.94 7.73 14.45
N ALA A 224 4.13 6.75 14.00
CA ALA A 224 3.00 6.26 14.77
C ALA A 224 3.45 5.64 16.12
N LYS A 225 4.58 4.92 16.12
CA LYS A 225 5.16 4.31 17.33
C LYS A 225 5.61 5.38 18.33
N GLN A 226 6.26 6.43 17.87
CA GLN A 226 6.64 7.55 18.71
C GLN A 226 5.39 8.29 19.26
N GLN A 227 4.45 8.63 18.38
CA GLN A 227 3.26 9.38 18.70
C GLN A 227 2.35 8.63 19.71
N ILE A 228 2.21 7.31 19.59
CA ILE A 228 1.39 6.54 20.55
C ILE A 228 2.07 6.43 21.92
N LEU A 229 3.41 6.34 21.94
CA LEU A 229 4.17 6.38 23.19
C LEU A 229 4.05 7.74 23.89
N GLU A 230 4.03 8.84 23.13
CA GLU A 230 3.80 10.18 23.66
C GLU A 230 2.36 10.35 24.20
N ALA A 231 1.37 9.78 23.50
CA ALA A 231 -0.04 9.91 23.86
C ALA A 231 -0.47 9.01 25.04
N GLU A 232 -0.01 7.76 25.09
CA GLU A 232 -0.48 6.72 26.00
C GLU A 232 0.60 6.16 26.94
N GLY A 233 1.86 6.53 26.76
CA GLY A 233 2.99 6.02 27.55
C GLY A 233 3.36 4.56 27.28
N ARG A 234 2.70 3.90 26.32
CA ARG A 234 2.91 2.48 25.96
C ARG A 234 2.62 2.20 24.50
N LEU A 235 3.03 1.02 24.02
CA LEU A 235 2.71 0.52 22.69
C LEU A 235 1.23 0.12 22.57
N PRO A 236 0.66 0.09 21.35
CA PRO A 236 -0.68 -0.41 21.13
C PRO A 236 -0.75 -1.93 21.34
N ASP A 237 -1.95 -2.43 21.66
CA ASP A 237 -2.20 -3.88 21.76
C ASP A 237 -2.43 -4.50 20.37
N LEU A 238 -2.88 -3.68 19.41
CA LEU A 238 -3.23 -4.12 18.07
C LEU A 238 -2.93 -3.04 17.04
N VAL A 239 -2.24 -3.42 15.95
CA VAL A 239 -2.02 -2.59 14.76
C VAL A 239 -2.80 -3.18 13.60
N ILE A 240 -3.59 -2.36 12.90
CA ILE A 240 -4.46 -2.80 11.79
C ILE A 240 -4.20 -1.96 10.54
N ALA A 241 -4.18 -2.58 9.36
CA ALA A 241 -4.18 -1.89 8.08
C ALA A 241 -4.83 -2.72 6.97
N ALA A 242 -5.43 -2.05 5.99
CA ALA A 242 -5.94 -2.70 4.78
C ALA A 242 -4.80 -3.14 3.87
N VAL A 243 -4.97 -4.28 3.20
CA VAL A 243 -3.93 -4.91 2.38
C VAL A 243 -4.49 -5.23 0.99
N GLY A 244 -3.96 -4.52 -0.03
CA GLY A 244 -3.98 -4.95 -1.43
C GLY A 244 -2.60 -5.51 -1.76
N GLY A 245 -1.78 -4.80 -2.55
CA GLY A 245 -0.36 -5.16 -2.65
C GLY A 245 0.45 -4.88 -1.36
N GLY A 246 -0.10 -4.13 -0.40
CA GLY A 246 0.33 -4.08 1.00
C GLY A 246 1.29 -2.96 1.39
N SER A 247 1.52 -1.93 0.55
CA SER A 247 2.53 -0.89 0.87
C SER A 247 2.20 -0.06 2.12
N ASN A 248 0.93 0.32 2.32
CA ASN A 248 0.52 1.04 3.53
C ASN A 248 0.64 0.17 4.79
N ALA A 249 0.28 -1.09 4.65
CA ALA A 249 0.27 -2.04 5.75
C ALA A 249 1.70 -2.38 6.20
N ILE A 250 2.60 -2.74 5.27
CA ILE A 250 3.99 -3.01 5.65
C ILE A 250 4.67 -1.76 6.22
N GLY A 251 4.27 -0.56 5.76
CA GLY A 251 4.79 0.70 6.27
C GLY A 251 4.47 0.92 7.75
N ILE A 252 3.24 0.63 8.18
CA ILE A 252 2.90 0.72 9.60
C ILE A 252 3.32 -0.51 10.39
N PHE A 253 3.34 -1.71 9.80
CA PHE A 253 3.66 -2.96 10.50
C PHE A 253 5.15 -3.09 10.83
N HIS A 254 6.02 -2.75 9.86
CA HIS A 254 7.45 -3.01 9.93
C HIS A 254 8.14 -2.50 11.22
N PRO A 255 7.88 -1.27 11.71
CA PRO A 255 8.46 -0.80 12.97
C PRO A 255 7.98 -1.53 14.22
N PHE A 256 6.85 -2.27 14.15
CA PHE A 256 6.29 -3.04 15.26
C PHE A 256 6.56 -4.55 15.17
N LEU A 257 7.22 -5.04 14.11
CA LEU A 257 7.40 -6.48 13.90
C LEU A 257 8.16 -7.17 15.04
N ASP A 258 9.14 -6.51 15.63
CA ASP A 258 9.94 -7.06 16.74
C ASP A 258 9.32 -6.79 18.12
N ASP A 259 8.18 -6.09 18.20
CA ASP A 259 7.43 -5.90 19.44
C ASP A 259 6.40 -7.04 19.61
N GLU A 260 6.81 -8.15 20.17
CA GLU A 260 6.01 -9.39 20.23
C GLU A 260 4.67 -9.22 20.99
N SER A 261 4.58 -8.24 21.90
CA SER A 261 3.34 -7.90 22.62
C SER A 261 2.30 -7.21 21.74
N VAL A 262 2.70 -6.66 20.57
CA VAL A 262 1.82 -5.98 19.62
C VAL A 262 1.27 -6.98 18.63
N ARG A 263 -0.03 -7.23 18.65
CA ARG A 263 -0.74 -8.01 17.63
C ARG A 263 -0.82 -7.19 16.35
N ILE A 264 -0.71 -7.84 15.18
CA ILE A 264 -0.76 -7.16 13.89
C ILE A 264 -1.76 -7.87 12.98
N VAL A 265 -2.64 -7.10 12.35
CA VAL A 265 -3.70 -7.63 11.48
C VAL A 265 -3.70 -6.90 10.14
N GLY A 266 -3.55 -7.67 9.07
CA GLY A 266 -3.78 -7.23 7.69
C GLY A 266 -5.21 -7.55 7.26
N VAL A 267 -5.89 -6.61 6.63
CA VAL A 267 -7.28 -6.76 6.21
C VAL A 267 -7.37 -6.82 4.70
N GLU A 268 -7.75 -7.97 4.16
CA GLU A 268 -7.92 -8.23 2.74
C GLU A 268 -9.34 -7.92 2.26
N ALA A 269 -9.50 -7.68 0.96
CA ALA A 269 -10.82 -7.51 0.35
C ALA A 269 -11.49 -8.86 0.12
N GLY A 270 -12.48 -9.18 0.96
CA GLY A 270 -13.33 -10.35 0.85
C GLY A 270 -14.40 -10.25 -0.23
N GLY A 271 -14.53 -9.08 -0.88
CA GLY A 271 -15.44 -8.85 -2.00
C GLY A 271 -16.88 -9.21 -1.68
N LYS A 272 -17.48 -10.04 -2.52
CA LYS A 272 -18.83 -10.54 -2.32
C LYS A 272 -18.92 -11.85 -1.52
N GLY A 273 -17.76 -12.41 -1.13
CA GLY A 273 -17.65 -13.66 -0.37
C GLY A 273 -16.53 -14.56 -0.91
N LEU A 274 -16.00 -15.45 -0.05
CA LEU A 274 -14.87 -16.32 -0.39
C LEU A 274 -15.26 -17.62 -1.11
N ASP A 275 -16.55 -17.94 -1.17
CA ASP A 275 -17.05 -19.19 -1.79
C ASP A 275 -16.98 -19.20 -3.33
N GLY A 276 -16.61 -18.04 -3.93
CA GLY A 276 -16.48 -17.83 -5.37
C GLY A 276 -15.19 -17.13 -5.75
N ASP A 277 -15.17 -16.54 -6.94
CA ASP A 277 -14.00 -15.81 -7.47
C ASP A 277 -14.12 -14.28 -7.29
N GLU A 278 -15.23 -13.78 -6.70
CA GLU A 278 -15.48 -12.34 -6.56
C GLU A 278 -14.88 -11.75 -5.26
N HIS A 279 -13.56 -11.95 -5.05
CA HIS A 279 -12.78 -11.40 -3.93
C HIS A 279 -11.32 -11.19 -4.32
N CYS A 280 -10.54 -10.48 -3.47
CA CYS A 280 -9.09 -10.28 -3.62
C CYS A 280 -8.30 -10.71 -2.37
N ALA A 281 -8.81 -11.69 -1.61
CA ALA A 281 -8.18 -12.22 -0.40
C ALA A 281 -7.08 -13.23 -0.77
N SER A 282 -5.92 -12.75 -1.20
CA SER A 282 -4.84 -13.57 -1.77
C SER A 282 -4.15 -14.47 -0.75
N ILE A 283 -4.01 -14.06 0.51
CA ILE A 283 -3.48 -14.90 1.59
C ILE A 283 -4.53 -15.89 2.05
N THR A 284 -5.76 -15.42 2.31
CA THR A 284 -6.82 -16.25 2.88
C THR A 284 -7.27 -17.36 1.93
N ALA A 285 -7.34 -17.10 0.62
CA ALA A 285 -7.91 -18.03 -0.36
C ALA A 285 -7.00 -18.34 -1.56
N GLY A 286 -5.79 -17.78 -1.60
CA GLY A 286 -4.84 -18.01 -2.68
C GLY A 286 -3.83 -19.12 -2.40
N SER A 287 -2.84 -19.22 -3.28
CA SER A 287 -1.73 -20.17 -3.19
C SER A 287 -0.42 -19.54 -3.67
N PRO A 288 0.75 -20.06 -3.27
CA PRO A 288 2.04 -19.56 -3.74
C PRO A 288 2.24 -19.71 -5.24
N GLY A 289 2.64 -18.61 -5.91
CA GLY A 289 2.96 -18.60 -7.34
C GLY A 289 3.81 -17.38 -7.69
N VAL A 290 3.99 -17.10 -8.97
CA VAL A 290 4.77 -15.95 -9.46
C VAL A 290 3.87 -14.96 -10.18
N LEU A 291 3.90 -13.71 -9.75
CA LEU A 291 3.15 -12.61 -10.36
C LEU A 291 4.01 -11.35 -10.35
N HIS A 292 4.02 -10.60 -11.48
CA HIS A 292 4.70 -9.30 -11.61
C HIS A 292 6.16 -9.27 -11.11
N GLY A 293 6.88 -10.38 -11.31
CA GLY A 293 8.32 -10.45 -11.04
C GLY A 293 8.70 -10.91 -9.63
N ASN A 294 7.77 -11.33 -8.80
CA ASN A 294 8.05 -11.92 -7.49
C ASN A 294 7.20 -13.16 -7.20
N ARG A 295 7.71 -14.05 -6.35
CA ARG A 295 6.93 -15.17 -5.81
C ARG A 295 6.17 -14.70 -4.58
N THR A 296 4.87 -14.98 -4.54
CA THR A 296 3.99 -14.54 -3.46
C THR A 296 2.74 -15.43 -3.39
N TYR A 297 1.82 -15.16 -2.45
CA TYR A 297 0.45 -15.67 -2.52
C TYR A 297 -0.34 -14.92 -3.58
N LEU A 298 -1.10 -15.64 -4.40
CA LEU A 298 -1.94 -15.08 -5.44
C LEU A 298 -3.17 -15.95 -5.72
N LEU A 299 -4.19 -15.34 -6.30
CA LEU A 299 -5.39 -16.02 -6.74
C LEU A 299 -5.12 -16.66 -8.11
N GLN A 300 -5.08 -17.99 -8.15
CA GLN A 300 -4.84 -18.76 -9.37
C GLN A 300 -5.68 -20.04 -9.36
N ASP A 301 -5.90 -20.59 -10.54
CA ASP A 301 -6.56 -21.89 -10.72
C ASP A 301 -5.56 -23.06 -10.63
N GLY A 302 -6.05 -24.29 -10.83
CA GLY A 302 -5.23 -25.52 -10.77
C GLY A 302 -4.15 -25.60 -11.85
N ASP A 303 -4.29 -24.84 -12.94
CA ASP A 303 -3.32 -24.75 -14.04
C ASP A 303 -2.34 -23.57 -13.87
N GLY A 304 -2.47 -22.82 -12.76
CA GLY A 304 -1.62 -21.66 -12.46
C GLY A 304 -2.03 -20.38 -13.21
N GLN A 305 -3.23 -20.33 -13.82
CA GLN A 305 -3.75 -19.13 -14.43
C GLN A 305 -4.26 -18.16 -13.35
N ILE A 306 -3.89 -16.91 -13.48
CA ILE A 306 -4.31 -15.85 -12.55
C ILE A 306 -5.82 -15.66 -12.65
N LYS A 307 -6.51 -15.82 -11.53
CA LYS A 307 -7.94 -15.53 -11.43
C LYS A 307 -8.18 -14.03 -11.39
N GLU A 308 -9.32 -13.63 -11.90
CA GLU A 308 -9.79 -12.26 -11.79
C GLU A 308 -10.36 -12.05 -10.39
N GLY A 309 -9.94 -10.96 -9.76
CA GLY A 309 -10.45 -10.59 -8.45
C GLY A 309 -11.66 -9.66 -8.55
N HIS A 310 -12.25 -9.37 -7.39
CA HIS A 310 -13.25 -8.33 -7.24
C HIS A 310 -13.09 -7.63 -5.90
N SER A 311 -13.17 -6.31 -5.92
CA SER A 311 -13.33 -5.46 -4.74
C SER A 311 -14.12 -4.21 -5.10
N ILE A 312 -14.98 -3.76 -4.18
CA ILE A 312 -15.60 -2.43 -4.26
C ILE A 312 -14.54 -1.32 -4.28
N SER A 313 -13.38 -1.60 -3.69
CA SER A 313 -12.21 -0.72 -3.67
C SER A 313 -11.26 -1.04 -4.81
N ALA A 314 -11.12 -0.14 -5.77
CA ALA A 314 -10.20 -0.29 -6.90
C ALA A 314 -8.72 -0.43 -6.46
N GLY A 315 -8.33 0.09 -5.29
CA GLY A 315 -6.97 -0.04 -4.75
C GLY A 315 -6.69 -1.38 -4.07
N LEU A 316 -7.72 -2.18 -3.78
CA LEU A 316 -7.60 -3.55 -3.26
C LEU A 316 -7.93 -4.61 -4.33
N ASP A 317 -8.32 -4.20 -5.53
CA ASP A 317 -8.65 -5.07 -6.66
C ASP A 317 -7.35 -5.57 -7.33
N TYR A 318 -6.67 -6.48 -6.64
CA TYR A 318 -5.38 -7.04 -7.05
C TYR A 318 -5.28 -8.50 -6.59
N PRO A 319 -4.99 -9.45 -7.50
CA PRO A 319 -5.03 -10.89 -7.19
C PRO A 319 -3.76 -11.43 -6.52
N GLY A 320 -2.92 -10.57 -5.96
CA GLY A 320 -1.68 -10.93 -5.29
C GLY A 320 -1.36 -10.03 -4.12
N ILE A 321 -0.22 -10.27 -3.47
CA ILE A 321 0.21 -9.51 -2.29
C ILE A 321 1.73 -9.32 -2.31
N GLY A 322 2.26 -8.41 -1.50
CA GLY A 322 3.70 -8.26 -1.31
C GLY A 322 4.34 -9.50 -0.68
N PRO A 323 5.55 -9.90 -1.10
CA PRO A 323 6.19 -11.13 -0.64
C PRO A 323 6.54 -11.13 0.85
N GLU A 324 6.82 -9.97 1.43
CA GLU A 324 7.04 -9.85 2.87
C GLU A 324 5.77 -10.15 3.67
N HIS A 325 4.59 -9.73 3.20
CA HIS A 325 3.30 -10.10 3.79
C HIS A 325 3.05 -11.61 3.73
N ALA A 326 3.35 -12.23 2.58
CA ALA A 326 3.23 -13.68 2.42
C ALA A 326 4.09 -14.43 3.44
N TRP A 327 5.33 -14.00 3.62
CA TRP A 327 6.24 -14.55 4.61
C TRP A 327 5.76 -14.31 6.04
N LEU A 328 5.31 -13.10 6.38
CA LEU A 328 4.82 -12.76 7.72
C LEU A 328 3.58 -13.58 8.12
N ASN A 329 2.74 -13.94 7.15
CA ASN A 329 1.64 -14.87 7.33
C ASN A 329 2.17 -16.29 7.65
N ASP A 330 3.08 -16.81 6.85
CA ASP A 330 3.58 -18.19 6.99
C ASP A 330 4.29 -18.42 8.33
N ILE A 331 5.00 -17.42 8.85
CA ILE A 331 5.65 -17.50 10.16
C ILE A 331 4.72 -17.14 11.32
N GLY A 332 3.46 -16.80 11.05
CA GLY A 332 2.45 -16.47 12.06
C GLY A 332 2.67 -15.15 12.79
N ARG A 333 3.45 -14.21 12.23
CA ARG A 333 3.69 -12.89 12.86
C ARG A 333 2.55 -11.91 12.62
N VAL A 334 1.89 -12.00 11.50
CA VAL A 334 0.74 -11.15 11.11
C VAL A 334 -0.44 -12.05 10.77
N GLU A 335 -1.59 -11.74 11.37
CA GLU A 335 -2.88 -12.35 11.03
C GLU A 335 -3.48 -11.63 9.82
N TYR A 336 -4.07 -12.37 8.87
CA TYR A 336 -4.79 -11.78 7.75
C TYR A 336 -6.24 -12.22 7.77
N VAL A 337 -7.14 -11.26 7.56
CA VAL A 337 -8.60 -11.49 7.62
C VAL A 337 -9.31 -10.81 6.46
N PRO A 338 -10.33 -11.46 5.87
CA PRO A 338 -11.14 -10.86 4.82
C PRO A 338 -12.27 -10.01 5.40
N ILE A 339 -12.54 -8.88 4.75
CA ILE A 339 -13.71 -8.02 4.99
C ILE A 339 -14.49 -7.90 3.67
N MET A 340 -15.80 -8.09 3.75
CA MET A 340 -16.70 -8.05 2.60
C MET A 340 -17.04 -6.61 2.20
N ASP A 341 -17.42 -6.41 0.93
CA ASP A 341 -17.75 -5.09 0.37
C ASP A 341 -18.83 -4.34 1.17
N HIS A 342 -19.87 -5.03 1.63
CA HIS A 342 -20.95 -4.42 2.42
C HIS A 342 -20.45 -3.94 3.79
N GLU A 343 -19.56 -4.70 4.44
CA GLU A 343 -18.97 -4.34 5.73
C GLU A 343 -18.07 -3.10 5.59
N ALA A 344 -17.28 -3.04 4.52
CA ALA A 344 -16.44 -1.88 4.22
C ALA A 344 -17.30 -0.63 3.96
N LEU A 345 -18.43 -0.77 3.26
CA LEU A 345 -19.34 0.33 2.98
C LEU A 345 -20.07 0.83 4.25
N GLU A 346 -20.45 -0.06 5.15
CA GLU A 346 -21.01 0.29 6.46
C GLU A 346 -19.98 1.04 7.33
N ALA A 347 -18.74 0.55 7.34
CA ALA A 347 -17.64 1.18 8.07
C ALA A 347 -17.28 2.58 7.52
N PHE A 348 -17.29 2.73 6.18
CA PHE A 348 -17.16 4.04 5.52
C PHE A 348 -18.19 5.04 6.06
N GLN A 349 -19.47 4.65 6.09
CA GLN A 349 -20.54 5.52 6.58
C GLN A 349 -20.44 5.80 8.09
N THR A 350 -20.06 4.79 8.88
CA THR A 350 -19.92 4.87 10.34
C THR A 350 -18.84 5.88 10.71
N LEU A 351 -17.62 5.77 10.14
CA LEU A 351 -16.55 6.72 10.40
C LEU A 351 -16.95 8.13 9.95
N THR A 352 -17.54 8.25 8.75
CA THR A 352 -17.98 9.54 8.22
C THR A 352 -18.95 10.26 9.15
N ARG A 353 -19.91 9.54 9.73
CA ARG A 353 -20.95 10.13 10.61
C ARG A 353 -20.44 10.40 12.03
N LEU A 354 -19.59 9.53 12.56
CA LEU A 354 -19.10 9.67 13.92
C LEU A 354 -17.95 10.68 14.03
N GLU A 355 -16.96 10.60 13.13
CA GLU A 355 -15.74 11.42 13.25
C GLU A 355 -15.67 12.55 12.21
N GLY A 356 -16.61 12.66 11.29
CA GLY A 356 -16.55 13.66 10.21
C GLY A 356 -15.39 13.44 9.24
N ILE A 357 -14.87 12.21 9.17
CA ILE A 357 -13.76 11.80 8.30
C ILE A 357 -14.32 10.91 7.22
N ILE A 358 -14.18 11.31 5.95
CA ILE A 358 -14.57 10.48 4.80
C ILE A 358 -13.35 9.65 4.36
N PRO A 359 -13.27 8.36 4.76
CA PRO A 359 -12.14 7.50 4.39
C PRO A 359 -12.24 7.07 2.93
N ALA A 360 -11.13 6.65 2.31
CA ALA A 360 -11.19 5.88 1.08
C ALA A 360 -11.79 4.49 1.34
N LEU A 361 -12.27 3.83 0.29
CA LEU A 361 -12.82 2.46 0.40
C LEU A 361 -11.76 1.45 0.84
N GLU A 362 -10.48 1.68 0.50
CA GLU A 362 -9.37 0.85 0.95
C GLU A 362 -9.29 0.77 2.48
N PRO A 363 -9.05 1.88 3.23
CA PRO A 363 -9.00 1.82 4.69
C PRO A 363 -10.36 1.50 5.32
N SER A 364 -11.49 1.63 4.61
CA SER A 364 -12.81 1.25 5.13
C SER A 364 -12.89 -0.23 5.46
N HIS A 365 -12.15 -1.11 4.75
CA HIS A 365 -12.03 -2.52 5.11
C HIS A 365 -11.36 -2.68 6.50
N ALA A 366 -10.27 -1.96 6.74
CA ALA A 366 -9.61 -2.00 8.05
C ALA A 366 -10.47 -1.39 9.17
N ILE A 367 -11.25 -0.33 8.88
CA ILE A 367 -12.22 0.25 9.83
C ILE A 367 -13.29 -0.77 10.20
N ALA A 368 -13.80 -1.56 9.24
CA ALA A 368 -14.75 -2.63 9.52
C ALA A 368 -14.20 -3.66 10.53
N GLU A 369 -12.93 -4.03 10.38
CA GLU A 369 -12.27 -4.93 11.32
C GLU A 369 -12.07 -4.28 12.70
N VAL A 370 -11.75 -2.98 12.76
CA VAL A 370 -11.72 -2.21 14.02
C VAL A 370 -13.09 -2.28 14.72
N ILE A 371 -14.17 -2.06 13.97
CA ILE A 371 -15.56 -2.11 14.51
C ILE A 371 -15.88 -3.51 15.06
N LYS A 372 -15.40 -4.58 14.44
CA LYS A 372 -15.60 -5.95 14.93
C LYS A 372 -14.79 -6.30 16.18
N ARG A 373 -13.56 -5.76 16.30
CA ARG A 373 -12.62 -6.11 17.37
C ARG A 373 -12.74 -5.22 18.60
N ALA A 374 -12.88 -3.91 18.43
CA ALA A 374 -12.86 -2.96 19.53
C ALA A 374 -13.84 -3.31 20.66
N PRO A 375 -15.12 -3.69 20.42
CA PRO A 375 -16.06 -4.05 21.50
C PRO A 375 -15.66 -5.29 22.30
N LYS A 376 -14.79 -6.14 21.76
CA LYS A 376 -14.33 -7.39 22.38
C LYS A 376 -13.03 -7.22 23.17
N MET A 377 -12.42 -6.04 23.10
CA MET A 377 -11.18 -5.69 23.78
C MET A 377 -11.48 -4.86 25.05
N GLY A 378 -10.52 -4.85 25.95
CA GLY A 378 -10.63 -4.06 27.19
C GLY A 378 -10.53 -2.56 26.93
N LYS A 379 -11.15 -1.75 27.80
CA LYS A 379 -11.17 -0.27 27.69
C LYS A 379 -9.79 0.37 27.79
N ASP A 380 -8.83 -0.32 28.37
CA ASP A 380 -7.44 0.14 28.46
C ASP A 380 -6.57 -0.38 27.31
N GLU A 381 -7.10 -1.27 26.47
CA GLU A 381 -6.40 -1.72 25.28
C GLU A 381 -6.48 -0.66 24.16
N ILE A 382 -5.49 -0.67 23.27
CA ILE A 382 -5.31 0.34 22.23
C ILE A 382 -5.25 -0.33 20.87
N ILE A 383 -6.09 0.14 19.95
CA ILE A 383 -6.01 -0.18 18.54
C ILE A 383 -5.39 1.01 17.79
N LEU A 384 -4.32 0.75 17.05
CA LEU A 384 -3.71 1.70 16.12
C LEU A 384 -4.00 1.25 14.69
N MET A 385 -4.69 2.07 13.91
CA MET A 385 -5.05 1.76 12.53
C MET A 385 -4.48 2.80 11.57
N ASN A 386 -3.96 2.34 10.41
CA ASN A 386 -3.50 3.23 9.35
C ASN A 386 -4.67 3.71 8.47
N LEU A 387 -5.04 4.98 8.58
CA LEU A 387 -6.01 5.63 7.70
C LEU A 387 -5.30 6.08 6.42
N SER A 388 -5.17 5.17 5.46
CA SER A 388 -4.19 5.24 4.38
C SER A 388 -4.56 6.18 3.22
N GLY A 389 -5.83 6.59 3.11
CA GLY A 389 -6.28 7.48 2.03
C GLY A 389 -7.65 8.07 2.29
N ARG A 390 -7.91 9.25 1.70
CA ARG A 390 -9.19 9.96 1.81
C ARG A 390 -10.17 9.56 0.72
N GLY A 391 -11.47 9.70 1.03
CA GLY A 391 -12.57 9.19 0.22
C GLY A 391 -13.08 10.11 -0.90
N ASP A 392 -12.48 11.29 -1.11
CA ASP A 392 -12.95 12.21 -2.16
C ASP A 392 -13.04 11.58 -3.56
N LYS A 393 -12.17 10.60 -3.83
CA LYS A 393 -12.18 9.84 -5.08
C LYS A 393 -13.36 8.86 -5.20
N ASP A 394 -13.93 8.43 -4.06
CA ASP A 394 -14.93 7.35 -3.99
C ASP A 394 -16.36 7.86 -3.85
N ILE A 395 -16.56 9.16 -3.65
CA ILE A 395 -17.87 9.75 -3.37
C ILE A 395 -18.92 9.44 -4.43
N PHE A 396 -18.54 9.40 -5.72
CA PHE A 396 -19.47 9.07 -6.80
C PHE A 396 -19.81 7.58 -6.81
N THR A 397 -18.86 6.71 -6.58
CA THR A 397 -19.07 5.26 -6.47
C THR A 397 -19.96 4.93 -5.29
N VAL A 398 -19.64 5.47 -4.11
CA VAL A 398 -20.42 5.29 -2.88
C VAL A 398 -21.82 5.90 -3.02
N GLY A 399 -21.92 7.11 -3.58
CA GLY A 399 -23.20 7.78 -3.82
C GLY A 399 -24.13 6.97 -4.72
N LYS A 400 -23.58 6.38 -5.80
CA LYS A 400 -24.36 5.49 -6.69
C LYS A 400 -24.85 4.25 -5.96
N ILE A 401 -24.01 3.59 -5.16
CA ILE A 401 -24.37 2.37 -4.42
C ILE A 401 -25.43 2.68 -3.35
N LEU A 402 -25.31 3.80 -2.65
CA LEU A 402 -26.25 4.21 -1.60
C LEU A 402 -27.54 4.88 -2.15
N GLY A 403 -27.68 5.01 -3.47
CA GLY A 403 -28.83 5.69 -4.08
C GLY A 403 -28.86 7.21 -3.78
N MET A 404 -27.73 7.82 -3.45
CA MET A 404 -27.59 9.25 -3.14
C MET A 404 -27.10 10.05 -4.34
N GLY A 405 -26.79 9.41 -5.46
CA GLY A 405 -26.36 10.04 -6.70
C GLY A 405 -27.56 10.43 -7.58
N GLN A 406 -27.49 11.62 -8.18
CA GLN A 406 -28.37 12.03 -9.27
C GLN A 406 -27.98 11.34 -10.56
#